data_170e873d7ac7c21bd25afad31ba75d56
#
_entry.id   170e873d7ac7c21bd25afad31ba75d56
#
_cell.length_a   1.000
_cell.length_b   1.000
_cell.length_c   1.000
_cell.angle_alpha   90.00
_cell.angle_beta   90.00
_cell.angle_gamma   90.00
#
_symmetry.space_group_name_H-M   'P 1'
#
loop_
_entity.id
_entity.type
_entity.pdbx_description
1 polymer ?
#
loop_
_entity_poly.entity_id
_entity_poly.type
_entity_poly.pdbx_seq_one_letter_code
_entity_poly.pdbx_strand_id
1 'polypeptide(L)'
;MTDGHCDLLCLDLEVAERLRKKRLAPEDAAVAAGKARALSDPTRLMLAAALRETDELCVCDLAWIAERSQALVSHHVRALRTHGIVRSRREGKMVMYSLTEEGRILLASAPPAPAARRRKRVHA
;
A
#
# COMPACT_ATOMS: atom_id res chain seq x y z
N MET A 1 -23.77 -25.37 3.38
CA MET A 1 -22.35 -25.27 3.17
C MET A 1 -21.61 -25.69 4.42
N THR A 2 -20.66 -26.50 4.23
CA THR A 2 -19.92 -26.93 5.37
C THR A 2 -18.97 -25.83 5.80
N ASP A 3 -18.34 -26.06 6.88
CA ASP A 3 -17.38 -25.10 7.40
C ASP A 3 -16.00 -25.34 6.81
N GLY A 4 -15.92 -25.99 5.68
CA GLY A 4 -14.64 -26.27 5.07
C GLY A 4 -14.04 -27.60 5.48
N HIS A 5 -14.73 -28.32 6.30
CA HIS A 5 -14.23 -29.61 6.76
C HIS A 5 -14.70 -30.74 5.83
N CYS A 6 -13.80 -31.61 5.47
CA CYS A 6 -14.12 -32.76 4.63
C CYS A 6 -14.20 -33.99 5.50
N ASP A 7 -15.31 -34.71 5.38
CA ASP A 7 -15.47 -35.97 6.13
C ASP A 7 -14.65 -37.10 5.52
N LEU A 8 -14.37 -37.02 4.24
CA LEU A 8 -13.57 -38.01 3.56
C LEU A 8 -12.24 -37.40 3.14
N LEU A 9 -11.23 -38.23 3.03
CA LEU A 9 -9.94 -37.76 2.53
C LEU A 9 -10.10 -37.46 1.06
N CYS A 10 -10.11 -36.18 0.73
CA CYS A 10 -10.29 -35.74 -0.63
C CYS A 10 -9.01 -35.09 -1.19
N LEU A 11 -7.88 -35.41 -0.58
CA LEU A 11 -6.61 -34.81 -0.97
C LEU A 11 -6.13 -35.36 -2.31
N ASP A 12 -5.86 -34.47 -3.26
CA ASP A 12 -5.13 -34.84 -4.46
C ASP A 12 -3.66 -34.72 -4.11
N LEU A 13 -3.07 -35.81 -3.74
CA LEU A 13 -1.72 -35.79 -3.18
C LEU A 13 -0.69 -35.26 -4.16
N GLU A 14 -0.85 -35.62 -5.43
CA GLU A 14 0.11 -35.20 -6.43
C GLU A 14 0.13 -33.67 -6.58
N VAL A 15 -1.05 -33.08 -6.67
CA VAL A 15 -1.17 -31.62 -6.79
C VAL A 15 -0.73 -30.96 -5.49
N ALA A 16 -1.19 -31.50 -4.36
CA ALA A 16 -0.88 -30.89 -3.07
C ALA A 16 0.62 -30.91 -2.79
N GLU A 17 1.30 -32.01 -3.11
CA GLU A 17 2.73 -32.07 -2.89
C GLU A 17 3.49 -31.11 -3.80
N ARG A 18 3.06 -31.01 -5.05
CA ARG A 18 3.69 -30.08 -5.98
C ARG A 18 3.57 -28.65 -5.47
N LEU A 19 2.38 -28.27 -5.02
CA LEU A 19 2.14 -26.91 -4.54
C LEU A 19 2.78 -26.66 -3.19
N ARG A 20 2.87 -27.69 -2.35
CA ARG A 20 3.53 -27.53 -1.06
C ARG A 20 5.00 -27.18 -1.25
N LYS A 21 5.64 -27.78 -2.23
CA LYS A 21 7.04 -27.50 -2.51
C LYS A 21 7.27 -26.10 -3.05
N LYS A 22 6.23 -25.51 -3.64
CA LYS A 22 6.31 -24.16 -4.21
C LYS A 22 5.66 -23.11 -3.32
N ARG A 23 5.21 -23.49 -2.15
CA ARG A 23 4.48 -22.54 -1.30
C ARG A 23 5.40 -21.41 -0.87
N LEU A 24 4.77 -20.27 -0.65
CA LEU A 24 5.47 -19.13 -0.10
C LEU A 24 5.95 -19.49 1.30
N ALA A 25 7.21 -19.20 1.59
CA ALA A 25 7.74 -19.48 2.92
C ALA A 25 7.01 -18.64 3.96
N PRO A 26 6.75 -19.19 5.15
CA PRO A 26 6.03 -18.42 6.17
C PRO A 26 6.67 -17.07 6.49
N GLU A 27 8.00 -16.98 6.48
CA GLU A 27 8.67 -15.72 6.74
C GLU A 27 8.39 -14.70 5.66
N ASP A 28 8.40 -15.14 4.40
CA ASP A 28 8.12 -14.25 3.28
C ASP A 28 6.66 -13.84 3.29
N ALA A 29 5.79 -14.76 3.65
CA ALA A 29 4.36 -14.47 3.75
C ALA A 29 4.10 -13.41 4.82
N ALA A 30 4.81 -13.50 5.95
CA ALA A 30 4.64 -12.53 7.03
C ALA A 30 5.09 -11.13 6.59
N VAL A 31 6.20 -11.05 5.88
CA VAL A 31 6.70 -9.76 5.39
C VAL A 31 5.70 -9.15 4.39
N ALA A 32 5.26 -9.95 3.43
CA ALA A 32 4.30 -9.49 2.43
C ALA A 32 2.98 -9.06 3.08
N ALA A 33 2.52 -9.82 4.05
CA ALA A 33 1.29 -9.48 4.76
C ALA A 33 1.42 -8.17 5.53
N GLY A 34 2.61 -7.92 6.10
CA GLY A 34 2.86 -6.66 6.79
C GLY A 34 2.78 -5.47 5.84
N LYS A 35 3.32 -5.61 4.64
CA LYS A 35 3.25 -4.54 3.65
C LYS A 35 1.80 -4.31 3.20
N ALA A 36 1.07 -5.38 2.97
CA ALA A 36 -0.33 -5.26 2.59
C ALA A 36 -1.14 -4.59 3.70
N ARG A 37 -0.84 -4.95 4.94
CA ARG A 37 -1.53 -4.37 6.08
C ARG A 37 -1.25 -2.88 6.19
N ALA A 38 -0.02 -2.46 5.86
CA ALA A 38 0.32 -1.04 5.90
C ALA A 38 -0.54 -0.23 4.94
N LEU A 39 -0.96 -0.84 3.83
CA LEU A 39 -1.81 -0.16 2.85
C LEU A 39 -3.30 -0.38 3.11
N SER A 40 -3.67 -1.09 4.17
CA SER A 40 -5.09 -1.33 4.42
C SER A 40 -5.76 -0.14 5.11
N ASP A 41 -5.00 0.85 5.52
CA ASP A 41 -5.56 2.07 6.09
C ASP A 41 -5.89 3.03 4.95
N PRO A 42 -7.12 3.56 4.89
CA PRO A 42 -7.51 4.43 3.77
C PRO A 42 -6.62 5.65 3.61
N THR A 43 -6.20 6.28 4.70
CA THR A 43 -5.34 7.45 4.60
C THR A 43 -4.00 7.09 4.00
N ARG A 44 -3.40 5.97 4.45
CA ARG A 44 -2.13 5.53 3.88
C ARG A 44 -2.26 5.19 2.41
N LEU A 45 -3.36 4.57 2.04
CA LEU A 45 -3.60 4.25 0.64
C LEU A 45 -3.72 5.53 -0.19
N MET A 46 -4.41 6.54 0.32
CA MET A 46 -4.52 7.83 -0.37
C MET A 46 -3.15 8.47 -0.57
N LEU A 47 -2.30 8.41 0.45
CA LEU A 47 -0.97 9.00 0.36
C LEU A 47 -0.11 8.28 -0.67
N ALA A 48 -0.14 6.96 -0.63
CA ALA A 48 0.63 6.17 -1.60
C ALA A 48 0.11 6.40 -3.01
N ALA A 49 -1.19 6.50 -3.18
CA ALA A 49 -1.78 6.77 -4.49
C ALA A 49 -1.38 8.14 -5.03
N ALA A 50 -1.27 9.14 -4.15
CA ALA A 50 -0.79 10.46 -4.56
C ALA A 50 0.65 10.37 -5.05
N LEU A 51 1.47 9.61 -4.35
CA LEU A 51 2.86 9.44 -4.73
C LEU A 51 3.03 8.66 -6.03
N ARG A 52 2.01 7.92 -6.42
CA ARG A 52 2.03 7.22 -7.70
C ARG A 52 1.97 8.20 -8.88
N GLU A 53 1.38 9.37 -8.65
CA GLU A 53 1.12 10.34 -9.71
C GLU A 53 2.25 11.34 -9.90
N THR A 54 3.29 11.31 -9.09
CA THR A 54 4.38 12.26 -9.18
C THR A 54 5.66 11.61 -8.67
N ASP A 55 6.77 12.30 -8.84
CA ASP A 55 8.05 11.75 -8.41
C ASP A 55 8.25 11.83 -6.90
N GLU A 56 8.00 12.99 -6.32
CA GLU A 56 8.25 13.19 -4.90
C GLU A 56 7.30 14.22 -4.32
N LEU A 57 6.98 14.06 -3.05
CA LEU A 57 6.17 15.04 -2.31
C LEU A 57 6.70 15.13 -0.89
N CYS A 58 6.65 16.30 -0.31
CA CYS A 58 6.97 16.46 1.11
C CYS A 58 5.71 16.29 1.94
N VAL A 59 5.88 16.28 3.26
CA VAL A 59 4.73 16.09 4.16
C VAL A 59 3.69 17.18 4.00
N CYS A 60 4.13 18.43 3.77
CA CYS A 60 3.19 19.53 3.58
C CYS A 60 2.29 19.29 2.37
N ASP A 61 2.90 18.84 1.26
CA ASP A 61 2.13 18.53 0.06
C ASP A 61 1.14 17.40 0.33
N LEU A 62 1.62 16.35 0.97
CA LEU A 62 0.79 15.19 1.24
C LEU A 62 -0.37 15.53 2.17
N ALA A 63 -0.11 16.36 3.17
CA ALA A 63 -1.16 16.79 4.09
C ALA A 63 -2.22 17.61 3.37
N TRP A 64 -1.78 18.46 2.47
CA TRP A 64 -2.71 19.28 1.68
C TRP A 64 -3.58 18.39 0.81
N ILE A 65 -2.95 17.44 0.12
CA ILE A 65 -3.65 16.53 -0.78
C ILE A 65 -4.67 15.67 -0.01
N ALA A 66 -4.27 15.13 1.13
CA ALA A 66 -5.13 14.24 1.88
C ALA A 66 -6.12 14.97 2.77
N GLU A 67 -5.94 16.28 2.92
CA GLU A 67 -6.77 17.09 3.81
C GLU A 67 -6.75 16.53 5.22
N ARG A 68 -5.53 16.26 5.69
CA ARG A 68 -5.27 15.77 7.04
C ARG A 68 -4.15 16.58 7.65
N SER A 69 -4.00 16.50 8.97
CA SER A 69 -2.95 17.25 9.64
C SER A 69 -1.58 16.73 9.25
N GLN A 70 -0.59 17.60 9.32
CA GLN A 70 0.77 17.19 9.04
C GLN A 70 1.27 16.14 10.02
N ALA A 71 0.85 16.24 11.28
CA ALA A 71 1.26 15.27 12.29
C ALA A 71 0.73 13.88 11.94
N LEU A 72 -0.53 13.78 11.53
CA LEU A 72 -1.12 12.51 11.17
C LEU A 72 -0.46 11.95 9.90
N VAL A 73 -0.27 12.80 8.90
CA VAL A 73 0.36 12.38 7.64
C VAL A 73 1.79 11.92 7.89
N SER A 74 2.51 12.64 8.73
CA SER A 74 3.87 12.28 9.08
C SER A 74 3.93 10.89 9.70
N HIS A 75 2.98 10.60 10.59
CA HIS A 75 2.89 9.29 11.21
C HIS A 75 2.64 8.20 10.16
N HIS A 76 1.70 8.44 9.26
CA HIS A 76 1.35 7.44 8.25
C HIS A 76 2.47 7.22 7.25
N VAL A 77 3.12 8.29 6.79
CA VAL A 77 4.15 8.12 5.77
C VAL A 77 5.39 7.45 6.34
N ARG A 78 5.66 7.65 7.64
CA ARG A 78 6.74 6.91 8.28
C ARG A 78 6.44 5.43 8.36
N ALA A 79 5.18 5.07 8.61
CA ALA A 79 4.78 3.66 8.61
C ALA A 79 4.97 3.06 7.22
N LEU A 80 4.59 3.81 6.19
CA LEU A 80 4.81 3.34 4.82
C LEU A 80 6.28 3.13 4.52
N ARG A 81 7.13 4.02 5.04
CA ARG A 81 8.58 3.87 4.85
C ARG A 81 9.11 2.65 5.58
N THR A 82 8.64 2.41 6.79
CA THR A 82 9.07 1.24 7.55
C THR A 82 8.82 -0.06 6.79
N HIS A 83 7.73 -0.10 6.04
CA HIS A 83 7.39 -1.30 5.26
C HIS A 83 7.94 -1.27 3.84
N GLY A 84 8.77 -0.30 3.52
CA GLY A 84 9.40 -0.26 2.20
C GLY A 84 8.49 0.15 1.05
N ILE A 85 7.33 0.73 1.37
CA ILE A 85 6.39 1.17 0.35
C ILE A 85 6.80 2.52 -0.22
N VAL A 86 7.37 3.37 0.63
CA VAL A 86 7.92 4.64 0.20
C VAL A 86 9.36 4.74 0.70
N ARG A 87 10.11 5.62 0.07
CA ARG A 87 11.45 5.96 0.54
C ARG A 87 11.48 7.46 0.76
N SER A 88 12.46 7.92 1.53
CA SER A 88 12.61 9.33 1.80
C SER A 88 14.02 9.77 1.46
N ARG A 89 14.17 11.03 1.14
CA ARG A 89 15.47 11.66 1.02
C ARG A 89 15.38 13.06 1.58
N ARG A 90 16.51 13.55 2.05
CA ARG A 90 16.52 14.88 2.63
C ARG A 90 16.93 15.87 1.57
N GLU A 91 16.26 16.99 1.55
CA GLU A 91 16.62 18.08 0.67
C GLU A 91 16.59 19.35 1.51
N GLY A 92 17.74 19.81 1.97
CA GLY A 92 17.79 20.92 2.91
C GLY A 92 17.08 20.53 4.19
N LYS A 93 16.10 21.32 4.58
CA LYS A 93 15.32 21.05 5.78
C LYS A 93 14.09 20.22 5.48
N MET A 94 13.86 19.90 4.22
CA MET A 94 12.68 19.15 3.83
C MET A 94 13.02 17.67 3.68
N VAL A 95 12.03 16.84 3.92
CA VAL A 95 12.14 15.42 3.63
C VAL A 95 11.16 15.13 2.50
N MET A 96 11.68 14.58 1.42
CA MET A 96 10.88 14.26 0.24
C MET A 96 10.61 12.76 0.24
N TYR A 97 9.38 12.40 -0.06
CA TYR A 97 8.97 11.00 -0.11
C TYR A 97 8.64 10.62 -1.54
N SER A 98 8.98 9.38 -1.89
CA SER A 98 8.67 8.84 -3.21
C SER A 98 8.25 7.38 -3.06
N LEU A 99 7.45 6.91 -4.00
CA LEU A 99 6.96 5.55 -4.00
C LEU A 99 8.09 4.64 -4.49
N THR A 100 8.29 3.52 -3.79
CA THR A 100 9.26 2.53 -4.26
C THR A 100 8.63 1.68 -5.35
N GLU A 101 9.46 0.91 -6.05
CA GLU A 101 8.93 -0.02 -7.04
C GLU A 101 8.02 -1.03 -6.38
N GLU A 102 8.40 -1.49 -5.19
CA GLU A 102 7.59 -2.41 -4.42
C GLU A 102 6.24 -1.79 -4.07
N GLY A 103 6.24 -0.51 -3.71
CA GLY A 103 5.00 0.20 -3.44
C GLY A 103 4.13 0.29 -4.68
N ARG A 104 4.73 0.51 -5.84
CA ARG A 104 3.96 0.57 -7.08
C ARG A 104 3.29 -0.77 -7.37
N ILE A 105 4.00 -1.85 -7.16
CA ILE A 105 3.44 -3.18 -7.38
C ILE A 105 2.26 -3.42 -6.45
N LEU A 106 2.41 -3.05 -5.18
CA LEU A 106 1.33 -3.24 -4.22
C LEU A 106 0.11 -2.38 -4.55
N LEU A 107 0.33 -1.24 -5.19
CA LEU A 107 -0.78 -0.37 -5.56
C LEU A 107 -1.41 -0.74 -6.89
N ALA A 108 -0.91 -1.74 -7.56
CA ALA A 108 -1.40 -2.06 -8.91
C ALA A 108 -2.89 -2.38 -8.93
N SER A 109 -3.42 -2.92 -7.84
CA SER A 109 -4.84 -3.24 -7.76
C SER A 109 -5.71 -2.08 -7.29
N ALA A 110 -5.09 -0.98 -6.85
CA ALA A 110 -5.87 0.17 -6.42
C ALA A 110 -6.39 0.92 -7.64
N PRO A 111 -7.55 1.55 -7.53
CA PRO A 111 -8.09 2.26 -8.69
C PRO A 111 -7.15 3.38 -9.10
N PRO A 112 -7.12 3.70 -10.39
CA PRO A 112 -6.32 4.84 -10.83
C PRO A 112 -6.95 6.13 -10.34
N ALA A 113 -6.16 7.21 -10.39
CA ALA A 113 -6.69 8.51 -10.05
C ALA A 113 -7.88 8.77 -10.94
N PRO A 114 -8.98 9.28 -10.40
CA PRO A 114 -10.14 9.57 -11.24
C PRO A 114 -9.79 10.64 -12.24
N ALA A 115 -10.46 10.60 -13.37
CA ALA A 115 -10.32 11.68 -14.33
C ALA A 115 -10.63 12.96 -13.61
N ALA A 116 -9.98 14.03 -13.99
CA ALA A 116 -10.14 15.28 -13.33
C ALA A 116 -11.62 15.57 -13.20
N ARG A 117 -12.07 15.59 -11.94
CA ARG A 117 -13.44 15.81 -11.69
C ARG A 117 -13.70 17.24 -11.92
N ARG A 118 -14.74 17.53 -12.68
CA ARG A 118 -15.09 18.90 -12.83
C ARG A 118 -15.67 19.36 -11.53
N ARG A 119 -14.87 20.05 -10.75
CA ARG A 119 -15.32 20.50 -9.50
C ARG A 119 -16.25 21.63 -9.69
N LYS A 120 -17.32 21.66 -8.95
CA LYS A 120 -18.11 22.79 -8.91
C LYS A 120 -17.33 23.86 -8.29
N ARG A 121 -17.26 24.98 -8.90
CA ARG A 121 -16.56 26.07 -8.33
C ARG A 121 -17.24 26.51 -7.17
N VAL A 122 -16.62 26.46 -6.14
CA VAL A 122 -17.20 26.85 -4.99
C VAL A 122 -16.97 28.22 -4.77
N HIS A 123 -16.47 28.76 -5.14
CA HIS A 123 -16.35 30.03 -4.88
C HIS A 123 -16.39 30.63 -5.75
N ALA A 124 -16.63 30.91 -5.58
CA ALA A 124 -16.60 31.65 -6.37
C ALA A 124 -15.41 32.07 -6.21
#